data_58cd8228a5476dab1276e7dbc719bef8
#
_entry.id   58cd8228a5476dab1276e7dbc719bef8
#
_cell.length_a   1.000
_cell.length_b   1.000
_cell.length_c   1.000
_cell.angle_alpha   90.00
_cell.angle_beta   90.00
_cell.angle_gamma   90.00
#
_symmetry.space_group_name_H-M   'P 1'
#
loop_
_entity.id
_entity.type
_entity.pdbx_description
1 polymer ?
#
loop_
_entity_poly.entity_id
_entity_poly.type
_entity_poly.pdbx_seq_one_letter_code
_entity_poly.pdbx_strand_id
1 'polypeptide(L)'
;MKMSSNVESNVRQDFDEIIQNIIEFVYEKDIDSSEAYTTARYCLMDTIGCGLLALNFKDCEKLLGPHVEGTSVPNGVRVPGTKFVLDPVKGAWDIGAIVRWLDFNDTWLAAEWGHPSDNLGGILSAADYVSQRNLASGKDSLKIKDVLTAMIKAHEIQGVLALENSFNRVGLDHVLLVKVASTAVISFLMGLSKEQALDALSQAFVDGQSLRTYRHAPNAGPRKSWAAGDATSRAMNLVLITQKGQIGYPSAITAPTWGFQDVLFKGKSLSVPQEFNSYVMENVLFKISFPAEFHAQTAVEAAVKLHPEIIDRLEEIEKINITTHESAIRIISKEGELNNPADRDHCIQYMTAIGLLKGDLVAEDYEDDVANDPRVDSLRNKMFVEENKNYSKDYLDPEKRSIANELQIIFKDGTSTEKVEVEYPIGHRRRREEGIPVLIKKFEENLKTQFSSERVEKIMRICEDQNDLESLNVTDFMEILIKE
;
A
#
# COMPACT_ATOMS: atom_id res chain seq x y z
N MET A 1 45.10 -15.79 -32.49
CA MET A 1 43.88 -15.55 -31.70
C MET A 1 44.18 -14.39 -30.77
N LYS A 2 43.76 -13.17 -31.10
CA LYS A 2 43.95 -12.01 -30.23
C LYS A 2 42.93 -12.14 -29.10
N MET A 3 43.38 -12.39 -27.87
CA MET A 3 42.59 -12.16 -26.68
C MET A 3 42.27 -10.66 -26.66
N SER A 4 41.03 -10.29 -26.87
CA SER A 4 40.58 -8.96 -26.50
C SER A 4 40.62 -8.88 -24.99
N SER A 5 41.56 -8.13 -24.45
CA SER A 5 41.54 -7.75 -23.05
C SER A 5 40.34 -6.84 -22.88
N ASN A 6 39.22 -7.35 -22.34
CA ASN A 6 38.16 -6.50 -21.80
C ASN A 6 38.76 -5.76 -20.60
N VAL A 7 39.35 -4.61 -20.85
CA VAL A 7 39.79 -3.70 -19.80
C VAL A 7 38.56 -2.91 -19.38
N GLU A 8 38.10 -3.10 -18.15
CA GLU A 8 37.03 -2.31 -17.58
C GLU A 8 37.49 -0.86 -17.38
N SER A 9 36.67 0.09 -17.74
CA SER A 9 36.93 1.51 -17.52
C SER A 9 36.46 1.93 -16.13
N ASN A 10 37.37 2.54 -15.34
CA ASN A 10 37.01 3.16 -14.05
C ASN A 10 36.48 4.61 -14.18
N VAL A 11 36.20 5.06 -15.39
CA VAL A 11 35.59 6.37 -15.60
C VAL A 11 34.14 6.29 -15.12
N ARG A 12 33.82 7.05 -14.07
CA ARG A 12 32.47 7.14 -13.53
C ARG A 12 31.58 7.85 -14.56
N GLN A 13 30.52 7.18 -14.96
CA GLN A 13 29.53 7.70 -15.90
C GLN A 13 28.45 8.51 -15.15
N ASP A 14 27.55 9.15 -15.89
CA ASP A 14 26.33 9.71 -15.34
C ASP A 14 25.42 8.59 -14.82
N PHE A 15 24.54 8.92 -13.89
CA PHE A 15 23.59 7.94 -13.37
C PHE A 15 22.60 7.49 -14.46
N ASP A 16 22.06 6.28 -14.32
CA ASP A 16 20.98 5.76 -15.15
C ASP A 16 19.86 6.79 -15.29
N GLU A 17 19.33 6.99 -16.50
CA GLU A 17 18.34 8.02 -16.83
C GLU A 17 17.10 7.96 -15.93
N ILE A 18 16.63 6.76 -15.59
CA ILE A 18 15.50 6.58 -14.68
C ILE A 18 15.79 7.17 -13.29
N ILE A 19 17.01 6.99 -12.79
CA ILE A 19 17.44 7.54 -11.50
C ILE A 19 17.47 9.07 -11.56
N GLN A 20 18.02 9.62 -12.65
CA GLN A 20 18.08 11.07 -12.86
C GLN A 20 16.67 11.68 -12.94
N ASN A 21 15.80 11.10 -13.77
CA ASN A 21 14.43 11.59 -13.97
C ASN A 21 13.61 11.58 -12.66
N ILE A 22 13.76 10.55 -11.83
CA ILE A 22 13.10 10.47 -10.52
C ILE A 22 13.61 11.59 -9.59
N ILE A 23 14.92 11.80 -9.51
CA ILE A 23 15.47 12.82 -8.61
C ILE A 23 15.16 14.23 -9.13
N GLU A 24 15.21 14.49 -10.44
CA GLU A 24 14.77 15.75 -11.03
C GLU A 24 13.30 16.05 -10.68
N PHE A 25 12.42 15.06 -10.84
CA PHE A 25 11.02 15.19 -10.44
C PHE A 25 10.86 15.55 -8.96
N VAL A 26 11.58 14.87 -8.08
CA VAL A 26 11.45 15.11 -6.62
C VAL A 26 11.99 16.50 -6.23
N TYR A 27 13.07 16.96 -6.84
CA TYR A 27 13.77 18.18 -6.41
C TYR A 27 13.33 19.44 -7.16
N GLU A 28 12.86 19.33 -8.40
CA GLU A 28 12.63 20.49 -9.28
C GLU A 28 11.17 20.68 -9.67
N LYS A 29 10.34 19.63 -9.63
CA LYS A 29 8.95 19.73 -10.06
C LYS A 29 8.07 20.20 -8.91
N ASP A 30 7.39 21.31 -9.08
CA ASP A 30 6.30 21.73 -8.22
C ASP A 30 5.01 20.95 -8.56
N ILE A 31 4.19 20.70 -7.56
CA ILE A 31 2.88 20.07 -7.72
C ILE A 31 1.82 21.17 -7.64
N ASP A 32 1.14 21.43 -8.76
CA ASP A 32 0.13 22.50 -8.86
C ASP A 32 -1.31 21.98 -8.77
N SER A 33 -1.50 20.65 -8.81
CA SER A 33 -2.84 20.03 -8.83
C SER A 33 -3.52 20.10 -7.47
N SER A 34 -4.58 20.90 -7.37
CA SER A 34 -5.44 20.94 -6.18
C SER A 34 -6.20 19.61 -5.97
N GLU A 35 -6.52 18.87 -7.04
CA GLU A 35 -7.12 17.54 -6.95
C GLU A 35 -6.14 16.56 -6.30
N ALA A 36 -4.86 16.60 -6.67
CA ALA A 36 -3.84 15.75 -6.07
C ALA A 36 -3.68 16.03 -4.57
N TYR A 37 -3.64 17.30 -4.14
CA TYR A 37 -3.56 17.66 -2.71
C TYR A 37 -4.81 17.23 -1.93
N THR A 38 -6.00 17.43 -2.50
CA THR A 38 -7.26 16.98 -1.89
C THR A 38 -7.28 15.46 -1.73
N THR A 39 -6.86 14.74 -2.77
CA THR A 39 -6.78 13.26 -2.74
C THR A 39 -5.71 12.80 -1.75
N ALA A 40 -4.55 13.46 -1.69
CA ALA A 40 -3.49 13.15 -0.73
C ALA A 40 -3.95 13.33 0.72
N ARG A 41 -4.77 14.36 1.01
CA ARG A 41 -5.40 14.55 2.31
C ARG A 41 -6.27 13.36 2.69
N TYR A 42 -7.18 12.93 1.81
CA TYR A 42 -8.00 11.74 2.06
C TYR A 42 -7.17 10.47 2.19
N CYS A 43 -6.12 10.33 1.38
CA CYS A 43 -5.19 9.21 1.45
C CYS A 43 -4.44 9.18 2.80
N LEU A 44 -4.00 10.34 3.31
CA LEU A 44 -3.36 10.47 4.62
C LEU A 44 -4.32 10.05 5.75
N MET A 45 -5.56 10.56 5.72
CA MET A 45 -6.61 10.19 6.70
C MET A 45 -6.85 8.68 6.70
N ASP A 46 -7.14 8.12 5.54
CA ASP A 46 -7.42 6.69 5.38
C ASP A 46 -6.25 5.82 5.87
N THR A 47 -5.04 6.17 5.46
CA THR A 47 -3.82 5.42 5.77
C THR A 47 -3.49 5.45 7.26
N ILE A 48 -3.57 6.60 7.91
CA ILE A 48 -3.38 6.72 9.38
C ILE A 48 -4.48 5.96 10.11
N GLY A 49 -5.73 6.08 9.66
CA GLY A 49 -6.85 5.32 10.23
C GLY A 49 -6.62 3.81 10.18
N CYS A 50 -6.14 3.28 9.05
CA CYS A 50 -5.78 1.87 8.94
C CYS A 50 -4.68 1.47 9.94
N GLY A 51 -3.67 2.33 10.12
CA GLY A 51 -2.61 2.09 11.10
C GLY A 51 -3.11 2.04 12.53
N LEU A 52 -4.03 2.92 12.90
CA LEU A 52 -4.63 2.95 14.24
C LEU A 52 -5.53 1.72 14.49
N LEU A 53 -6.32 1.31 13.51
CA LEU A 53 -7.12 0.09 13.60
C LEU A 53 -6.22 -1.14 13.79
N ALA A 54 -5.08 -1.21 13.12
CA ALA A 54 -4.14 -2.33 13.21
C ALA A 54 -3.59 -2.58 14.62
N LEU A 55 -3.54 -1.55 15.47
CA LEU A 55 -3.08 -1.67 16.87
C LEU A 55 -4.01 -2.50 17.76
N ASN A 56 -5.23 -2.81 17.31
CA ASN A 56 -6.12 -3.73 18.02
C ASN A 56 -5.75 -5.20 17.82
N PHE A 57 -4.85 -5.49 16.89
CA PHE A 57 -4.41 -6.85 16.55
C PHE A 57 -3.09 -7.16 17.25
N LYS A 58 -3.12 -8.12 18.19
CA LYS A 58 -1.94 -8.51 18.99
C LYS A 58 -0.74 -8.91 18.15
N ASP A 59 -0.97 -9.54 17.01
CA ASP A 59 0.09 -9.97 16.10
C ASP A 59 0.79 -8.79 15.41
N CYS A 60 0.12 -7.65 15.25
CA CYS A 60 0.72 -6.40 14.86
C CYS A 60 1.48 -5.76 16.04
N GLU A 61 0.78 -5.55 17.13
CA GLU A 61 1.29 -4.83 18.31
C GLU A 61 2.61 -5.42 18.84
N LYS A 62 2.72 -6.75 18.91
CA LYS A 62 3.93 -7.45 19.42
C LYS A 62 5.20 -7.20 18.60
N LEU A 63 5.10 -6.69 17.37
CA LEU A 63 6.24 -6.41 16.48
C LEU A 63 6.76 -4.98 16.62
N LEU A 64 5.97 -4.10 17.27
CA LEU A 64 6.26 -2.68 17.38
C LEU A 64 7.19 -2.37 18.56
N GLY A 65 7.75 -1.16 18.50
CA GLY A 65 8.63 -0.66 19.55
C GLY A 65 10.12 -0.91 19.29
N PRO A 66 10.99 -0.52 20.21
CA PRO A 66 12.43 -0.59 20.02
C PRO A 66 12.91 -2.05 20.00
N HIS A 67 13.96 -2.33 19.22
CA HIS A 67 14.62 -3.66 19.24
C HIS A 67 15.21 -4.02 20.60
N VAL A 68 15.64 -3.03 21.36
CA VAL A 68 16.11 -3.20 22.74
C VAL A 68 15.06 -2.60 23.67
N GLU A 69 14.40 -3.43 24.43
CA GLU A 69 13.33 -3.04 25.34
C GLU A 69 13.76 -1.89 26.28
N GLY A 70 12.87 -0.94 26.50
CA GLY A 70 13.12 0.25 27.32
C GLY A 70 13.93 1.36 26.64
N THR A 71 14.38 1.18 25.40
CA THR A 71 15.07 2.24 24.65
C THR A 71 14.07 3.29 24.18
N SER A 72 14.40 4.57 24.41
CA SER A 72 13.72 5.72 23.82
C SER A 72 14.76 6.67 23.22
N VAL A 73 14.50 7.19 22.03
CA VAL A 73 15.44 8.04 21.30
C VAL A 73 15.06 9.50 21.48
N PRO A 74 15.91 10.35 22.13
CA PRO A 74 15.62 11.78 22.28
C PRO A 74 15.45 12.44 20.90
N ASN A 75 14.36 13.21 20.73
CA ASN A 75 13.99 13.82 19.46
C ASN A 75 13.89 12.80 18.29
N GLY A 76 13.49 11.58 18.61
CA GLY A 76 13.26 10.51 17.66
C GLY A 76 11.88 10.59 17.01
N VAL A 77 11.53 9.54 16.30
CA VAL A 77 10.26 9.39 15.58
C VAL A 77 9.18 8.86 16.51
N ARG A 78 8.05 9.52 16.52
CA ARG A 78 6.85 9.10 17.25
C ARG A 78 6.00 8.19 16.36
N VAL A 79 5.54 7.07 16.90
CA VAL A 79 4.69 6.11 16.20
C VAL A 79 3.22 6.36 16.54
N PRO A 80 2.35 6.68 15.57
CA PRO A 80 0.93 6.98 15.82
C PRO A 80 0.23 5.89 16.64
N GLY A 81 -0.63 6.27 17.57
CA GLY A 81 -1.38 5.37 18.44
C GLY A 81 -0.56 4.68 19.52
N THR A 82 0.73 4.99 19.67
CA THR A 82 1.63 4.37 20.65
C THR A 82 2.34 5.43 21.52
N LYS A 83 3.14 4.96 22.49
CA LYS A 83 4.07 5.81 23.27
C LYS A 83 5.52 5.71 22.77
N PHE A 84 5.76 5.01 21.70
CA PHE A 84 7.12 4.76 21.22
C PHE A 84 7.74 6.01 20.57
N VAL A 85 8.99 6.28 20.95
CA VAL A 85 9.85 7.29 20.32
C VAL A 85 11.14 6.57 19.89
N LEU A 86 11.29 6.37 18.59
CA LEU A 86 12.25 5.43 18.02
C LEU A 86 13.29 6.16 17.17
N ASP A 87 14.38 5.44 16.82
CA ASP A 87 15.24 5.88 15.73
C ASP A 87 14.46 5.90 14.39
N PRO A 88 14.89 6.69 13.40
CA PRO A 88 14.10 6.90 12.19
C PRO A 88 13.96 5.64 11.32
N VAL A 89 14.88 4.66 11.41
CA VAL A 89 14.79 3.40 10.66
C VAL A 89 13.70 2.51 11.26
N LYS A 90 13.71 2.34 12.59
CA LYS A 90 12.68 1.56 13.28
C LYS A 90 11.33 2.29 13.25
N GLY A 91 11.31 3.62 13.35
CA GLY A 91 10.09 4.42 13.19
C GLY A 91 9.44 4.21 11.83
N ALA A 92 10.22 4.22 10.74
CA ALA A 92 9.73 3.94 9.39
C ALA A 92 9.18 2.50 9.27
N TRP A 93 9.84 1.54 9.94
CA TRP A 93 9.36 0.16 9.97
C TRP A 93 8.02 0.03 10.70
N ASP A 94 7.91 0.61 11.90
CA ASP A 94 6.69 0.50 12.73
C ASP A 94 5.51 1.17 12.06
N ILE A 95 5.67 2.42 11.58
CA ILE A 95 4.60 3.15 10.89
C ILE A 95 4.19 2.41 9.61
N GLY A 96 5.15 1.94 8.82
CA GLY A 96 4.86 1.18 7.60
C GLY A 96 4.18 -0.16 7.88
N ALA A 97 4.52 -0.83 8.98
CA ALA A 97 3.89 -2.08 9.40
C ALA A 97 2.42 -1.88 9.81
N ILE A 98 2.13 -0.89 10.69
CA ILE A 98 0.74 -0.64 11.10
C ILE A 98 -0.13 -0.21 9.93
N VAL A 99 0.37 0.64 9.04
CA VAL A 99 -0.34 1.13 7.85
C VAL A 99 -0.76 -0.03 6.94
N ARG A 100 0.13 -1.00 6.75
CA ARG A 100 -0.09 -2.10 5.79
C ARG A 100 -0.73 -3.35 6.42
N TRP A 101 -0.83 -3.41 7.74
CA TRP A 101 -1.18 -4.63 8.48
C TRP A 101 -2.45 -5.32 7.97
N LEU A 102 -3.52 -4.55 7.79
CA LEU A 102 -4.86 -5.06 7.48
C LEU A 102 -5.15 -5.14 5.97
N ASP A 103 -4.17 -4.82 5.11
CA ASP A 103 -4.43 -4.69 3.67
C ASP A 103 -5.65 -3.79 3.36
N PHE A 104 -5.78 -2.67 4.10
CA PHE A 104 -6.96 -1.82 4.05
C PHE A 104 -6.66 -0.36 3.63
N ASN A 105 -5.40 -0.04 3.37
CA ASN A 105 -4.95 1.21 2.78
C ASN A 105 -5.15 1.21 1.25
N ASP A 106 -4.87 2.32 0.58
CA ASP A 106 -5.08 2.53 -0.85
C ASP A 106 -4.52 1.42 -1.76
N THR A 107 -4.84 1.49 -3.03
CA THR A 107 -4.31 0.56 -4.04
C THR A 107 -4.08 1.26 -5.37
N TRP A 108 -3.09 0.78 -6.12
CA TRP A 108 -2.82 1.11 -7.51
C TRP A 108 -2.73 -0.17 -8.35
N LEU A 109 -3.51 -0.22 -9.45
CA LEU A 109 -3.58 -1.39 -10.33
C LEU A 109 -3.07 -1.03 -11.72
N ALA A 110 -2.04 -1.76 -12.17
CA ALA A 110 -1.41 -1.61 -13.47
C ALA A 110 -0.75 -2.94 -13.89
N ALA A 111 0.31 -2.95 -14.70
CA ALA A 111 1.09 -4.15 -14.97
C ALA A 111 1.72 -4.74 -13.68
N GLU A 112 2.11 -3.87 -12.76
CA GLU A 112 2.31 -4.20 -11.35
C GLU A 112 1.20 -3.54 -10.53
N TRP A 113 0.78 -4.17 -9.43
CA TRP A 113 -0.13 -3.60 -8.44
C TRP A 113 0.59 -3.39 -7.13
N GLY A 114 0.10 -2.46 -6.33
CA GLY A 114 0.69 -2.13 -5.04
C GLY A 114 -0.13 -1.11 -4.29
N HIS A 115 0.43 -0.63 -3.20
CA HIS A 115 -0.19 0.29 -2.28
C HIS A 115 0.74 1.51 -2.10
N PRO A 116 0.55 2.57 -2.90
CA PRO A 116 1.46 3.71 -2.83
C PRO A 116 1.48 4.42 -1.48
N SER A 117 0.41 4.35 -0.70
CA SER A 117 0.39 4.86 0.68
C SER A 117 1.31 4.10 1.64
N ASP A 118 1.82 2.92 1.26
CA ASP A 118 2.86 2.20 1.99
C ASP A 118 4.12 3.09 2.21
N ASN A 119 4.36 4.05 1.32
CA ASN A 119 5.45 5.01 1.46
C ASN A 119 5.30 5.94 2.68
N LEU A 120 4.10 6.07 3.26
CA LEU A 120 3.86 6.94 4.42
C LEU A 120 4.73 6.57 5.62
N GLY A 121 5.05 5.27 5.80
CA GLY A 121 5.95 4.82 6.86
C GLY A 121 7.30 5.57 6.84
N GLY A 122 7.91 5.66 5.67
CA GLY A 122 9.16 6.38 5.48
C GLY A 122 9.00 7.90 5.49
N ILE A 123 7.95 8.41 4.83
CA ILE A 123 7.68 9.85 4.72
C ILE A 123 7.41 10.47 6.09
N LEU A 124 6.50 9.88 6.86
CA LEU A 124 6.12 10.42 8.17
C LEU A 124 7.26 10.29 9.19
N SER A 125 8.01 9.18 9.12
CA SER A 125 9.22 9.00 9.94
C SER A 125 10.27 10.08 9.63
N ALA A 126 10.57 10.35 8.36
CA ALA A 126 11.51 11.39 7.97
C ALA A 126 11.05 12.78 8.40
N ALA A 127 9.78 13.08 8.14
CA ALA A 127 9.20 14.40 8.44
C ALA A 127 9.20 14.67 9.96
N ASP A 128 8.79 13.72 10.79
CA ASP A 128 8.80 13.87 12.25
C ASP A 128 10.23 13.98 12.79
N TYR A 129 11.15 13.12 12.33
CA TYR A 129 12.56 13.16 12.76
C TYR A 129 13.23 14.48 12.44
N VAL A 130 13.08 14.99 11.22
CA VAL A 130 13.63 16.28 10.81
C VAL A 130 13.00 17.43 11.63
N SER A 131 11.68 17.40 11.80
CA SER A 131 10.95 18.43 12.54
C SER A 131 11.33 18.46 14.00
N GLN A 132 11.46 17.32 14.67
CA GLN A 132 11.94 17.24 16.06
C GLN A 132 13.35 17.82 16.24
N ARG A 133 14.25 17.49 15.32
CA ARG A 133 15.63 18.01 15.33
C ARG A 133 15.70 19.49 15.01
N ASN A 134 14.86 19.97 14.10
CA ASN A 134 14.75 21.38 13.77
C ASN A 134 14.33 22.19 15.01
N LEU A 135 13.26 21.78 15.68
CA LEU A 135 12.81 22.45 16.91
C LEU A 135 13.88 22.43 18.01
N ALA A 136 14.55 21.29 18.21
CA ALA A 136 15.66 21.16 19.17
C ALA A 136 16.84 22.10 18.84
N SER A 137 16.96 22.55 17.58
CA SER A 137 18.00 23.46 17.08
C SER A 137 17.49 24.91 16.89
N GLY A 138 16.26 25.20 17.32
CA GLY A 138 15.64 26.54 17.17
C GLY A 138 15.21 26.88 15.74
N LYS A 139 14.95 25.86 14.91
CA LYS A 139 14.44 25.99 13.53
C LYS A 139 12.98 25.57 13.46
N ASP A 140 12.28 25.97 12.41
CA ASP A 140 10.88 25.61 12.19
C ASP A 140 10.70 24.13 11.85
N SER A 141 9.56 23.56 12.29
CA SER A 141 9.07 22.26 11.86
C SER A 141 8.69 22.27 10.38
N LEU A 142 8.80 21.13 9.72
CA LEU A 142 8.11 20.91 8.45
C LEU A 142 6.60 21.03 8.63
N LYS A 143 5.88 21.30 7.54
CA LYS A 143 4.43 21.37 7.48
C LYS A 143 3.84 20.06 6.97
N ILE A 144 2.57 19.81 7.29
CA ILE A 144 1.86 18.67 6.68
C ILE A 144 1.76 18.82 5.15
N LYS A 145 1.78 20.04 4.63
CA LYS A 145 1.92 20.25 3.18
C LYS A 145 3.14 19.56 2.59
N ASP A 146 4.27 19.57 3.28
CA ASP A 146 5.50 18.88 2.83
C ASP A 146 5.30 17.36 2.82
N VAL A 147 4.56 16.82 3.81
CA VAL A 147 4.18 15.40 3.86
C VAL A 147 3.27 15.04 2.69
N LEU A 148 2.22 15.83 2.43
CA LEU A 148 1.30 15.60 1.30
C LEU A 148 2.03 15.68 -0.04
N THR A 149 2.93 16.65 -0.22
CA THR A 149 3.77 16.75 -1.42
C THR A 149 4.64 15.51 -1.61
N ALA A 150 5.28 15.04 -0.54
CA ALA A 150 6.09 13.82 -0.58
C ALA A 150 5.23 12.57 -0.89
N MET A 151 4.00 12.49 -0.36
CA MET A 151 3.06 11.42 -0.69
C MET A 151 2.70 11.46 -2.18
N ILE A 152 2.34 12.62 -2.73
CA ILE A 152 2.01 12.76 -4.16
C ILE A 152 3.18 12.29 -5.02
N LYS A 153 4.40 12.75 -4.71
CA LYS A 153 5.60 12.36 -5.47
C LYS A 153 5.93 10.87 -5.33
N ALA A 154 5.79 10.29 -4.15
CA ALA A 154 6.02 8.86 -3.95
C ALA A 154 4.98 8.00 -4.67
N HIS A 155 3.70 8.39 -4.65
CA HIS A 155 2.64 7.74 -5.43
C HIS A 155 2.97 7.76 -6.92
N GLU A 156 3.38 8.91 -7.43
CA GLU A 156 3.72 9.07 -8.84
C GLU A 156 4.88 8.19 -9.26
N ILE A 157 5.99 8.21 -8.51
CA ILE A 157 7.17 7.38 -8.81
C ILE A 157 6.78 5.89 -8.82
N GLN A 158 6.12 5.43 -7.77
CA GLN A 158 5.72 4.03 -7.65
C GLN A 158 4.74 3.63 -8.74
N GLY A 159 3.72 4.45 -8.98
CA GLY A 159 2.64 4.11 -9.88
C GLY A 159 3.03 4.21 -11.35
N VAL A 160 3.82 5.20 -11.77
CA VAL A 160 4.30 5.32 -13.14
C VAL A 160 5.25 4.17 -13.50
N LEU A 161 6.16 3.81 -12.60
CA LEU A 161 7.00 2.61 -12.78
C LEU A 161 6.17 1.32 -12.86
N ALA A 162 5.03 1.26 -12.16
CA ALA A 162 4.14 0.09 -12.18
C ALA A 162 3.30 -0.02 -13.46
N LEU A 163 3.15 1.05 -14.26
CA LEU A 163 2.25 1.04 -15.43
C LEU A 163 2.59 -0.06 -16.42
N GLU A 164 3.86 -0.26 -16.73
CA GLU A 164 4.31 -1.23 -17.74
C GLU A 164 5.29 -2.27 -17.20
N ASN A 165 5.90 -2.05 -16.03
CA ASN A 165 6.88 -2.97 -15.45
C ASN A 165 6.21 -3.95 -14.47
N SER A 166 6.11 -5.21 -14.86
CA SER A 166 5.52 -6.26 -14.03
C SER A 166 6.59 -7.01 -13.24
N PHE A 167 6.86 -6.57 -12.03
CA PHE A 167 7.83 -7.18 -11.11
C PHE A 167 7.38 -8.56 -10.62
N ASN A 168 6.08 -8.73 -10.40
CA ASN A 168 5.50 -10.03 -10.01
C ASN A 168 5.77 -11.14 -11.03
N ARG A 169 5.83 -10.83 -12.33
CA ARG A 169 6.12 -11.82 -13.39
C ARG A 169 7.57 -12.30 -13.40
N VAL A 170 8.46 -11.60 -12.72
CA VAL A 170 9.85 -12.03 -12.53
C VAL A 170 10.13 -12.54 -11.11
N GLY A 171 9.09 -12.61 -10.26
CA GLY A 171 9.16 -13.17 -8.91
C GLY A 171 9.53 -12.15 -7.82
N LEU A 172 9.56 -10.86 -8.16
CA LEU A 172 9.78 -9.76 -7.23
C LEU A 172 8.45 -9.24 -6.66
N ASP A 173 8.50 -8.72 -5.45
CA ASP A 173 7.35 -8.10 -4.80
C ASP A 173 7.29 -6.59 -5.09
N HIS A 174 6.07 -6.03 -5.17
CA HIS A 174 5.83 -4.61 -5.43
C HIS A 174 6.46 -3.67 -4.38
N VAL A 175 6.77 -4.14 -3.18
CA VAL A 175 7.44 -3.32 -2.15
C VAL A 175 8.85 -2.87 -2.55
N LEU A 176 9.42 -3.47 -3.60
CA LEU A 176 10.59 -2.91 -4.27
C LEU A 176 10.36 -1.45 -4.69
N LEU A 177 9.20 -1.16 -5.28
CA LEU A 177 8.83 0.19 -5.72
C LEU A 177 8.57 1.12 -4.53
N VAL A 178 8.04 0.61 -3.42
CA VAL A 178 7.94 1.35 -2.14
C VAL A 178 9.32 1.79 -1.68
N LYS A 179 10.32 0.89 -1.69
CA LYS A 179 11.69 1.25 -1.32
C LYS A 179 12.28 2.32 -2.25
N VAL A 180 12.10 2.19 -3.56
CA VAL A 180 12.60 3.15 -4.56
C VAL A 180 11.95 4.52 -4.35
N ALA A 181 10.62 4.61 -4.32
CA ALA A 181 9.91 5.86 -4.16
C ALA A 181 10.19 6.52 -2.81
N SER A 182 10.18 5.74 -1.72
CA SER A 182 10.53 6.25 -0.39
C SER A 182 11.96 6.78 -0.34
N THR A 183 12.94 6.10 -0.94
CA THR A 183 14.34 6.58 -0.94
C THR A 183 14.44 7.96 -1.58
N ALA A 184 13.76 8.18 -2.71
CA ALA A 184 13.80 9.46 -3.41
C ALA A 184 13.18 10.59 -2.57
N VAL A 185 11.97 10.41 -2.05
CA VAL A 185 11.29 11.48 -1.31
C VAL A 185 11.85 11.71 0.09
N ILE A 186 12.33 10.65 0.77
CA ILE A 186 13.02 10.78 2.07
C ILE A 186 14.33 11.55 1.91
N SER A 187 15.08 11.33 0.82
CA SER A 187 16.31 12.09 0.54
C SER A 187 16.04 13.59 0.52
N PHE A 188 14.97 14.02 -0.13
CA PHE A 188 14.55 15.42 -0.14
C PHE A 188 14.15 15.93 1.24
N LEU A 189 13.27 15.22 1.95
CA LEU A 189 12.80 15.59 3.29
C LEU A 189 13.96 15.69 4.30
N MET A 190 14.95 14.81 4.19
CA MET A 190 16.14 14.79 5.05
C MET A 190 17.19 15.82 4.65
N GLY A 191 16.95 16.61 3.59
CA GLY A 191 17.82 17.71 3.14
C GLY A 191 19.12 17.25 2.46
N LEU A 192 19.14 16.10 1.82
CA LEU A 192 20.26 15.66 1.00
C LEU A 192 20.40 16.56 -0.25
N SER A 193 21.61 16.73 -0.76
CA SER A 193 21.80 17.35 -2.08
C SER A 193 21.27 16.43 -3.20
N LYS A 194 21.07 16.96 -4.41
CA LYS A 194 20.65 16.15 -5.57
C LYS A 194 21.65 15.03 -5.85
N GLU A 195 22.95 15.31 -5.76
CA GLU A 195 24.02 14.33 -5.94
C GLU A 195 23.93 13.20 -4.91
N GLN A 196 23.72 13.54 -3.64
CA GLN A 196 23.51 12.56 -2.59
C GLN A 196 22.21 11.76 -2.80
N ALA A 197 21.16 12.39 -3.29
CA ALA A 197 19.91 11.70 -3.59
C ALA A 197 20.05 10.71 -4.76
N LEU A 198 20.82 11.05 -5.78
CA LEU A 198 21.20 10.10 -6.87
C LEU A 198 21.97 8.91 -6.31
N ASP A 199 22.95 9.17 -5.42
CA ASP A 199 23.70 8.13 -4.74
C ASP A 199 22.75 7.20 -3.93
N ALA A 200 21.88 7.75 -3.11
CA ALA A 200 20.95 6.98 -2.28
C ALA A 200 19.97 6.16 -3.12
N LEU A 201 19.38 6.77 -4.16
CA LEU A 201 18.40 6.10 -5.01
C LEU A 201 19.03 4.96 -5.82
N SER A 202 20.26 5.12 -6.29
CA SER A 202 20.95 4.05 -7.00
C SER A 202 21.16 2.82 -6.11
N GLN A 203 21.47 3.03 -4.83
CA GLN A 203 21.61 1.94 -3.85
C GLN A 203 20.30 1.18 -3.62
N ALA A 204 19.13 1.84 -3.77
CA ALA A 204 17.85 1.16 -3.67
C ALA A 204 17.64 0.08 -4.74
N PHE A 205 18.32 0.17 -5.88
CA PHE A 205 18.33 -0.89 -6.90
C PHE A 205 19.35 -1.98 -6.64
N VAL A 206 20.40 -1.70 -5.88
CA VAL A 206 21.45 -2.68 -5.51
C VAL A 206 21.07 -3.48 -4.26
N ASP A 207 20.47 -2.85 -3.26
CA ASP A 207 20.09 -3.49 -2.00
C ASP A 207 19.07 -4.62 -2.21
N GLY A 208 19.23 -5.71 -1.44
CA GLY A 208 18.45 -6.95 -1.53
C GLY A 208 16.96 -6.76 -1.80
N GLN A 209 16.50 -7.30 -2.92
CA GLN A 209 15.13 -7.11 -3.39
C GLN A 209 14.19 -8.15 -2.77
N SER A 210 12.94 -7.73 -2.48
CA SER A 210 11.95 -8.61 -1.88
C SER A 210 11.42 -9.63 -2.88
N LEU A 211 11.52 -10.92 -2.55
CA LEU A 211 10.89 -11.99 -3.33
C LEU A 211 9.40 -12.10 -2.96
N ARG A 212 8.56 -12.43 -3.95
CA ARG A 212 7.11 -12.48 -3.77
C ARG A 212 6.60 -13.79 -3.16
N THR A 213 7.45 -14.76 -2.88
CA THR A 213 7.05 -16.11 -2.42
C THR A 213 6.08 -16.10 -1.23
N TYR A 214 6.22 -15.14 -0.31
CA TYR A 214 5.39 -15.04 0.89
C TYR A 214 3.95 -14.53 0.66
N ARG A 215 3.57 -14.26 -0.58
CA ARG A 215 2.20 -13.90 -0.98
C ARG A 215 1.46 -15.04 -1.70
N HIS A 216 2.14 -16.14 -1.95
CA HIS A 216 1.59 -17.25 -2.72
C HIS A 216 1.48 -18.53 -1.89
N ALA A 217 0.41 -19.29 -2.14
CA ALA A 217 0.25 -20.62 -1.55
C ALA A 217 1.43 -21.54 -1.96
N PRO A 218 1.92 -22.41 -1.07
CA PRO A 218 1.49 -22.60 0.32
C PRO A 218 2.23 -21.69 1.33
N ASN A 219 2.98 -20.67 0.86
CA ASN A 219 3.88 -19.87 1.70
C ASN A 219 3.27 -18.51 2.13
N ALA A 220 1.97 -18.26 1.84
CA ALA A 220 1.33 -17.03 2.29
C ALA A 220 1.43 -16.89 3.81
N GLY A 221 1.85 -15.71 4.28
CA GLY A 221 2.10 -15.52 5.70
C GLY A 221 2.23 -14.05 6.12
N PRO A 222 2.43 -13.80 7.43
CA PRO A 222 2.33 -12.46 8.02
C PRO A 222 3.35 -11.45 7.46
N ARG A 223 4.45 -11.90 6.81
CA ARG A 223 5.40 -10.98 6.18
C ARG A 223 4.71 -10.00 5.21
N LYS A 224 3.64 -10.41 4.53
CA LYS A 224 2.92 -9.53 3.60
C LYS A 224 2.42 -8.25 4.28
N SER A 225 2.07 -8.33 5.56
CA SER A 225 1.53 -7.22 6.36
C SER A 225 2.59 -6.24 6.85
N TRP A 226 3.88 -6.64 6.95
CA TRP A 226 4.96 -5.77 7.39
C TRP A 226 6.06 -5.53 6.33
N ALA A 227 5.89 -6.09 5.14
CA ALA A 227 6.86 -5.94 4.05
C ALA A 227 7.03 -4.47 3.60
N ALA A 228 5.97 -3.66 3.70
CA ALA A 228 6.04 -2.22 3.43
C ALA A 228 6.91 -1.51 4.49
N GLY A 229 6.77 -1.85 5.77
CA GLY A 229 7.62 -1.34 6.83
C GLY A 229 9.09 -1.71 6.64
N ASP A 230 9.38 -2.95 6.21
CA ASP A 230 10.74 -3.38 5.85
C ASP A 230 11.28 -2.53 4.68
N ALA A 231 10.47 -2.25 3.65
CA ALA A 231 10.87 -1.45 2.49
C ALA A 231 11.20 0.01 2.86
N THR A 232 10.33 0.66 3.65
CA THR A 232 10.53 2.05 4.07
C THR A 232 11.69 2.20 5.06
N SER A 233 11.90 1.23 5.96
CA SER A 233 13.05 1.21 6.86
C SER A 233 14.37 1.06 6.11
N ARG A 234 14.41 0.25 5.06
CA ARG A 234 15.58 0.14 4.17
C ARG A 234 15.86 1.44 3.44
N ALA A 235 14.82 2.08 2.90
CA ALA A 235 14.94 3.39 2.27
C ALA A 235 15.54 4.43 3.24
N MET A 236 15.02 4.51 4.46
CA MET A 236 15.54 5.40 5.50
C MET A 236 17.01 5.10 5.82
N ASN A 237 17.38 3.83 5.96
CA ASN A 237 18.75 3.44 6.24
C ASN A 237 19.71 3.84 5.10
N LEU A 238 19.32 3.65 3.83
CA LEU A 238 20.12 4.06 2.67
C LEU A 238 20.36 5.58 2.67
N VAL A 239 19.33 6.37 2.93
CA VAL A 239 19.42 7.83 3.03
C VAL A 239 20.38 8.25 4.14
N LEU A 240 20.28 7.66 5.33
CA LEU A 240 21.16 7.96 6.48
C LEU A 240 22.62 7.59 6.22
N ILE A 241 22.88 6.49 5.53
CA ILE A 241 24.24 6.06 5.16
C ILE A 241 24.81 7.04 4.12
N THR A 242 24.04 7.39 3.12
CA THR A 242 24.45 8.35 2.07
C THR A 242 24.69 9.74 2.64
N GLN A 243 23.89 10.19 3.60
CA GLN A 243 24.13 11.46 4.32
C GLN A 243 25.49 11.50 5.02
N LYS A 244 26.05 10.33 5.38
CA LYS A 244 27.40 10.19 5.95
C LYS A 244 28.51 10.10 4.90
N GLY A 245 28.21 10.32 3.63
CA GLY A 245 29.17 10.37 2.53
C GLY A 245 29.40 9.04 1.80
N GLN A 246 28.51 8.03 1.98
CA GLN A 246 28.56 6.84 1.13
C GLN A 246 28.07 7.19 -0.27
N ILE A 247 28.81 6.72 -1.27
CA ILE A 247 28.51 6.96 -2.69
C ILE A 247 27.61 5.85 -3.25
N GLY A 248 26.86 6.19 -4.30
CA GLY A 248 26.05 5.23 -5.05
C GLY A 248 26.72 4.71 -6.33
N TYR A 249 25.95 4.09 -7.19
CA TYR A 249 26.40 3.34 -8.36
C TYR A 249 25.68 3.81 -9.63
N PRO A 250 26.35 4.57 -10.51
CA PRO A 250 25.71 5.23 -11.65
C PRO A 250 24.90 4.30 -12.55
N SER A 251 25.39 3.09 -12.80
CA SER A 251 24.74 2.08 -13.65
C SER A 251 24.08 0.94 -12.87
N ALA A 252 23.51 1.24 -11.70
CA ALA A 252 22.84 0.24 -10.85
C ALA A 252 21.73 -0.52 -11.57
N ILE A 253 21.05 0.14 -12.53
CA ILE A 253 19.95 -0.45 -13.31
C ILE A 253 20.50 -1.15 -14.56
N THR A 254 21.36 -0.47 -15.31
CA THR A 254 21.70 -0.85 -16.71
C THR A 254 23.05 -1.55 -16.88
N ALA A 255 23.88 -1.69 -15.83
CA ALA A 255 25.18 -2.35 -15.96
C ALA A 255 25.04 -3.76 -16.55
N PRO A 256 25.68 -4.06 -17.69
CA PRO A 256 25.63 -5.40 -18.28
C PRO A 256 26.08 -6.47 -17.26
N THR A 257 25.36 -7.57 -17.17
CA THR A 257 25.59 -8.70 -16.26
C THR A 257 25.34 -8.40 -14.78
N TRP A 258 25.58 -7.18 -14.30
CA TRP A 258 25.62 -6.84 -12.88
C TRP A 258 24.47 -5.93 -12.44
N GLY A 259 23.82 -5.22 -13.38
CA GLY A 259 22.72 -4.30 -13.11
C GLY A 259 21.40 -5.01 -12.86
N PHE A 260 20.48 -4.26 -12.27
CA PHE A 260 19.15 -4.73 -11.90
C PHE A 260 18.39 -5.39 -13.06
N GLN A 261 18.48 -4.81 -14.27
CA GLN A 261 17.75 -5.31 -15.44
C GLN A 261 18.23 -6.71 -15.84
N ASP A 262 19.54 -6.94 -15.89
CA ASP A 262 20.10 -8.23 -16.27
C ASP A 262 19.90 -9.28 -15.17
N VAL A 263 20.17 -8.93 -13.92
CA VAL A 263 20.16 -9.89 -12.80
C VAL A 263 18.75 -10.26 -12.37
N LEU A 264 17.88 -9.28 -12.20
CA LEU A 264 16.57 -9.47 -11.56
C LEU A 264 15.38 -9.29 -12.51
N PHE A 265 15.54 -8.50 -13.57
CA PHE A 265 14.46 -8.23 -14.52
C PHE A 265 14.54 -9.07 -15.80
N LYS A 266 15.38 -10.13 -15.77
CA LYS A 266 15.57 -11.11 -16.86
C LYS A 266 16.02 -10.46 -18.18
N GLY A 267 16.88 -9.45 -18.09
CA GLY A 267 17.41 -8.73 -19.25
C GLY A 267 16.43 -7.76 -19.92
N LYS A 268 15.25 -7.52 -19.33
CA LYS A 268 14.29 -6.55 -19.84
C LYS A 268 14.65 -5.15 -19.34
N SER A 269 14.46 -4.14 -20.20
CA SER A 269 14.59 -2.76 -19.77
C SER A 269 13.38 -2.33 -18.93
N LEU A 270 13.63 -1.51 -17.92
CA LEU A 270 12.57 -0.80 -17.21
C LEU A 270 12.02 0.31 -18.09
N SER A 271 10.70 0.50 -18.07
CA SER A 271 9.98 1.55 -18.81
C SER A 271 9.51 2.65 -17.86
N VAL A 272 9.54 3.88 -18.33
CA VAL A 272 8.87 5.05 -17.74
C VAL A 272 7.94 5.60 -18.83
N PRO A 273 6.69 5.13 -18.88
CA PRO A 273 5.83 5.37 -20.05
C PRO A 273 5.27 6.80 -20.15
N GLN A 274 5.43 7.59 -19.10
CA GLN A 274 4.98 8.99 -19.07
C GLN A 274 5.85 9.83 -18.15
N GLU A 275 5.77 11.15 -18.30
CA GLU A 275 6.43 12.09 -17.38
C GLU A 275 5.80 12.01 -15.98
N PHE A 276 6.64 12.18 -14.95
CA PHE A 276 6.18 12.25 -13.57
C PHE A 276 5.45 13.57 -13.29
N ASN A 277 4.29 13.50 -12.65
CA ASN A 277 3.50 14.66 -12.21
C ASN A 277 2.66 14.31 -10.96
N SER A 278 1.33 14.18 -11.10
CA SER A 278 0.39 13.86 -10.00
C SER A 278 -0.69 12.84 -10.41
N TYR A 279 -0.52 12.23 -11.58
CA TYR A 279 -1.50 11.32 -12.19
C TYR A 279 -1.90 10.17 -11.26
N VAL A 280 -0.93 9.56 -10.57
CA VAL A 280 -1.20 8.41 -9.72
C VAL A 280 -2.01 8.80 -8.49
N MET A 281 -1.68 9.91 -7.83
CA MET A 281 -2.45 10.38 -6.68
C MET A 281 -3.88 10.75 -7.07
N GLU A 282 -4.09 11.41 -8.20
CA GLU A 282 -5.42 11.78 -8.70
C GLU A 282 -6.29 10.56 -9.04
N ASN A 283 -5.67 9.44 -9.42
CA ASN A 283 -6.35 8.23 -9.87
C ASN A 283 -6.25 7.04 -8.90
N VAL A 284 -5.65 7.22 -7.72
CA VAL A 284 -5.50 6.16 -6.73
C VAL A 284 -6.86 5.57 -6.33
N LEU A 285 -6.87 4.28 -6.05
CA LEU A 285 -8.06 3.53 -5.65
C LEU A 285 -8.09 3.44 -4.11
N PHE A 286 -9.13 3.96 -3.50
CA PHE A 286 -9.34 3.81 -2.06
C PHE A 286 -9.95 2.45 -1.74
N LYS A 287 -9.44 1.80 -0.71
CA LYS A 287 -10.00 0.58 -0.16
C LYS A 287 -10.81 0.95 1.10
N ILE A 288 -12.07 1.30 0.92
CA ILE A 288 -12.87 1.95 1.97
C ILE A 288 -13.96 1.07 2.53
N SER A 289 -14.59 0.21 1.72
CA SER A 289 -15.72 -0.59 2.17
C SER A 289 -15.29 -1.81 2.98
N PHE A 290 -14.29 -2.54 2.49
CA PHE A 290 -13.90 -3.83 3.06
C PHE A 290 -12.38 -3.96 3.17
N PRO A 291 -11.84 -4.53 4.26
CA PRO A 291 -10.43 -4.91 4.38
C PRO A 291 -10.14 -6.19 3.58
N ALA A 292 -10.37 -6.15 2.27
CA ALA A 292 -10.26 -7.29 1.37
C ALA A 292 -9.24 -7.01 0.27
N GLU A 293 -8.57 -8.02 -0.24
CA GLU A 293 -7.74 -7.89 -1.42
C GLU A 293 -8.55 -7.23 -2.54
N PHE A 294 -7.93 -6.30 -3.29
CA PHE A 294 -8.71 -5.32 -4.06
C PHE A 294 -9.56 -5.93 -5.18
N HIS A 295 -9.11 -7.03 -5.78
CA HIS A 295 -9.86 -7.74 -6.83
C HIS A 295 -11.16 -8.40 -6.31
N ALA A 296 -11.31 -8.57 -4.99
CA ALA A 296 -12.51 -9.11 -4.37
C ALA A 296 -13.51 -8.03 -3.91
N GLN A 297 -13.16 -6.74 -3.91
CA GLN A 297 -14.01 -5.66 -3.36
C GLN A 297 -15.43 -5.70 -3.94
N THR A 298 -15.56 -5.85 -5.25
CA THR A 298 -16.85 -5.87 -5.93
C THR A 298 -17.57 -7.22 -5.79
N ALA A 299 -16.84 -8.33 -5.60
CA ALA A 299 -17.45 -9.61 -5.27
C ALA A 299 -18.06 -9.59 -3.87
N VAL A 300 -17.37 -8.99 -2.89
CA VAL A 300 -17.92 -8.80 -1.53
C VAL A 300 -19.11 -7.85 -1.57
N GLU A 301 -19.04 -6.73 -2.31
CA GLU A 301 -20.19 -5.82 -2.46
C GLU A 301 -21.42 -6.53 -3.07
N ALA A 302 -21.21 -7.38 -4.07
CA ALA A 302 -22.28 -8.22 -4.66
C ALA A 302 -22.83 -9.23 -3.64
N ALA A 303 -21.97 -9.85 -2.84
CA ALA A 303 -22.38 -10.78 -1.79
C ALA A 303 -23.21 -10.11 -0.71
N VAL A 304 -22.79 -8.92 -0.26
CA VAL A 304 -23.56 -8.10 0.71
C VAL A 304 -24.95 -7.74 0.17
N LYS A 305 -25.05 -7.39 -1.12
CA LYS A 305 -26.35 -7.13 -1.77
C LYS A 305 -27.27 -8.35 -1.82
N LEU A 306 -26.69 -9.55 -1.98
CA LEU A 306 -27.47 -10.81 -2.01
C LEU A 306 -27.79 -11.35 -0.61
N HIS A 307 -27.06 -10.93 0.43
CA HIS A 307 -27.23 -11.44 1.79
C HIS A 307 -28.69 -11.45 2.28
N PRO A 308 -29.50 -10.37 2.17
CA PRO A 308 -30.89 -10.37 2.65
C PRO A 308 -31.79 -11.41 1.98
N GLU A 309 -31.49 -11.79 0.72
CA GLU A 309 -32.28 -12.75 -0.03
C GLU A 309 -31.95 -14.20 0.37
N ILE A 310 -30.70 -14.45 0.82
CA ILE A 310 -30.19 -15.82 0.94
C ILE A 310 -29.97 -16.27 2.38
N ILE A 311 -29.94 -15.38 3.36
CA ILE A 311 -29.51 -15.72 4.72
C ILE A 311 -30.41 -16.79 5.38
N ASP A 312 -31.70 -16.79 5.10
CA ASP A 312 -32.65 -17.78 5.60
C ASP A 312 -32.69 -19.07 4.75
N ARG A 313 -31.94 -19.13 3.63
CA ARG A 313 -31.94 -20.22 2.65
C ARG A 313 -30.56 -20.84 2.41
N LEU A 314 -29.60 -20.65 3.30
CA LEU A 314 -28.20 -21.11 3.12
C LEU A 314 -28.11 -22.63 2.85
N GLU A 315 -28.93 -23.44 3.52
CA GLU A 315 -28.97 -24.91 3.34
C GLU A 315 -29.57 -25.32 1.99
N GLU A 316 -30.34 -24.44 1.36
CA GLU A 316 -30.92 -24.68 0.04
C GLU A 316 -29.95 -24.38 -1.11
N ILE A 317 -28.84 -23.69 -0.85
CA ILE A 317 -27.84 -23.33 -1.86
C ILE A 317 -27.20 -24.61 -2.41
N GLU A 318 -27.27 -24.79 -3.72
CA GLU A 318 -26.57 -25.85 -4.45
C GLU A 318 -25.25 -25.36 -5.00
N LYS A 319 -25.24 -24.18 -5.63
CA LYS A 319 -24.07 -23.64 -6.35
C LYS A 319 -24.03 -22.11 -6.26
N ILE A 320 -22.81 -21.56 -6.19
CA ILE A 320 -22.55 -20.12 -6.25
C ILE A 320 -21.60 -19.88 -7.43
N ASN A 321 -22.03 -19.13 -8.42
CA ASN A 321 -21.19 -18.73 -9.55
C ASN A 321 -20.57 -17.36 -9.26
N ILE A 322 -19.26 -17.27 -9.42
CA ILE A 322 -18.49 -16.02 -9.35
C ILE A 322 -17.85 -15.82 -10.72
N THR A 323 -18.30 -14.82 -11.47
CA THR A 323 -17.71 -14.45 -12.75
C THR A 323 -16.79 -13.24 -12.51
N THR A 324 -15.52 -13.35 -12.91
CA THR A 324 -14.49 -12.35 -12.60
C THR A 324 -13.49 -12.17 -13.75
N HIS A 325 -12.42 -11.43 -13.52
CA HIS A 325 -11.33 -11.20 -14.48
C HIS A 325 -10.10 -12.09 -14.18
N GLU A 326 -9.21 -12.27 -15.16
CA GLU A 326 -8.04 -13.17 -15.08
C GLU A 326 -7.15 -12.88 -13.86
N SER A 327 -6.93 -11.60 -13.57
CA SER A 327 -6.06 -11.21 -12.44
C SER A 327 -6.60 -11.69 -11.10
N ALA A 328 -7.91 -11.63 -10.85
CA ALA A 328 -8.52 -12.15 -9.64
C ALA A 328 -8.33 -13.68 -9.53
N ILE A 329 -8.58 -14.42 -10.62
CA ILE A 329 -8.39 -15.87 -10.62
C ILE A 329 -6.95 -16.24 -10.27
N ARG A 330 -5.99 -15.59 -10.90
CA ARG A 330 -4.56 -15.86 -10.72
C ARG A 330 -4.05 -15.51 -9.32
N ILE A 331 -4.63 -14.50 -8.66
CA ILE A 331 -4.11 -13.96 -7.41
C ILE A 331 -4.85 -14.50 -6.19
N ILE A 332 -6.19 -14.52 -6.25
CA ILE A 332 -7.03 -14.73 -5.07
C ILE A 332 -8.04 -15.90 -5.19
N SER A 333 -8.10 -16.63 -6.31
CA SER A 333 -8.89 -17.85 -6.36
C SER A 333 -8.10 -19.02 -5.76
N LYS A 334 -8.58 -19.58 -4.63
CA LYS A 334 -7.88 -20.62 -3.87
C LYS A 334 -8.82 -21.75 -3.47
N GLU A 335 -8.30 -22.95 -3.53
CA GLU A 335 -8.94 -24.16 -3.02
C GLU A 335 -8.18 -24.71 -1.80
N GLY A 336 -8.81 -25.56 -1.03
CA GLY A 336 -8.23 -26.20 0.15
C GLY A 336 -8.31 -25.38 1.43
N GLU A 337 -7.57 -25.81 2.43
CA GLU A 337 -7.55 -25.18 3.76
C GLU A 337 -6.86 -23.81 3.75
N LEU A 338 -7.40 -22.89 4.55
CA LEU A 338 -6.84 -21.55 4.76
C LEU A 338 -6.31 -21.46 6.20
N ASN A 339 -4.99 -21.41 6.33
CA ASN A 339 -4.31 -21.66 7.60
C ASN A 339 -4.11 -20.41 8.47
N ASN A 340 -4.31 -19.20 7.93
CA ASN A 340 -4.05 -17.97 8.64
C ASN A 340 -4.81 -16.79 8.01
N PRO A 341 -4.91 -15.62 8.69
CA PRO A 341 -5.57 -14.43 8.14
C PRO A 341 -5.04 -14.00 6.76
N ALA A 342 -3.73 -14.19 6.51
CA ALA A 342 -3.11 -13.81 5.23
C ALA A 342 -3.50 -14.74 4.05
N ASP A 343 -3.94 -15.95 4.33
CA ASP A 343 -4.56 -16.81 3.32
C ASP A 343 -5.99 -16.39 3.02
N ARG A 344 -6.74 -16.00 4.07
CA ARG A 344 -8.17 -15.71 4.03
C ARG A 344 -8.48 -14.41 3.32
N ASP A 345 -7.74 -13.35 3.60
CA ASP A 345 -7.90 -12.03 2.97
C ASP A 345 -7.41 -11.97 1.50
N HIS A 346 -6.79 -13.07 1.03
CA HIS A 346 -6.40 -13.31 -0.36
C HIS A 346 -7.13 -14.54 -0.96
N CYS A 347 -8.35 -14.82 -0.51
CA CYS A 347 -9.20 -15.87 -1.05
C CYS A 347 -10.58 -15.30 -1.39
N ILE A 348 -10.88 -15.14 -2.70
CA ILE A 348 -12.15 -14.55 -3.17
C ILE A 348 -13.34 -15.36 -2.65
N GLN A 349 -13.20 -16.69 -2.58
CA GLN A 349 -14.28 -17.56 -2.09
C GLN A 349 -14.54 -17.32 -0.58
N TYR A 350 -13.49 -17.12 0.21
CA TYR A 350 -13.64 -16.83 1.65
C TYR A 350 -14.34 -15.49 1.86
N MET A 351 -13.82 -14.43 1.24
CA MET A 351 -14.35 -13.08 1.38
C MET A 351 -15.82 -12.98 0.92
N THR A 352 -16.14 -13.65 -0.19
CA THR A 352 -17.52 -13.75 -0.69
C THR A 352 -18.40 -14.53 0.29
N ALA A 353 -17.91 -15.64 0.89
CA ALA A 353 -18.68 -16.41 1.88
C ALA A 353 -19.03 -15.58 3.11
N ILE A 354 -18.09 -14.79 3.63
CA ILE A 354 -18.34 -13.87 4.76
C ILE A 354 -19.40 -12.83 4.38
N GLY A 355 -19.26 -12.19 3.20
CA GLY A 355 -20.26 -11.22 2.71
C GLY A 355 -21.67 -11.80 2.61
N LEU A 356 -21.79 -13.05 2.13
CA LEU A 356 -23.07 -13.78 2.07
C LEU A 356 -23.62 -14.13 3.45
N LEU A 357 -22.75 -14.49 4.41
CA LEU A 357 -23.18 -14.90 5.76
C LEU A 357 -23.54 -13.74 6.66
N LYS A 358 -22.78 -12.64 6.60
CA LYS A 358 -22.87 -11.55 7.58
C LYS A 358 -23.47 -10.26 7.02
N GLY A 359 -23.55 -10.13 5.69
CA GLY A 359 -23.94 -8.87 5.05
C GLY A 359 -22.92 -7.75 5.21
N ASP A 360 -21.70 -8.10 5.61
CA ASP A 360 -20.54 -7.21 5.78
C ASP A 360 -19.24 -8.01 5.75
N LEU A 361 -18.10 -7.31 5.75
CA LEU A 361 -16.77 -7.90 5.92
C LEU A 361 -15.87 -6.90 6.66
N VAL A 362 -15.44 -7.27 7.85
CA VAL A 362 -14.54 -6.50 8.71
C VAL A 362 -13.22 -7.23 8.95
N ALA A 363 -12.22 -6.53 9.52
CA ALA A 363 -10.88 -7.09 9.69
C ALA A 363 -10.86 -8.32 10.62
N GLU A 364 -11.70 -8.35 11.64
CA GLU A 364 -11.86 -9.43 12.59
C GLU A 364 -12.40 -10.72 11.94
N ASP A 365 -13.03 -10.61 10.79
CA ASP A 365 -13.59 -11.78 10.08
C ASP A 365 -12.52 -12.72 9.52
N TYR A 366 -11.28 -12.31 9.51
CA TYR A 366 -10.16 -13.17 9.12
C TYR A 366 -9.54 -13.96 10.28
N GLU A 367 -9.93 -13.67 11.54
CA GLU A 367 -9.45 -14.39 12.70
C GLU A 367 -10.04 -15.81 12.81
N ASP A 368 -9.37 -16.68 13.57
CA ASP A 368 -9.72 -18.09 13.65
C ASP A 368 -11.13 -18.35 14.20
N ASP A 369 -11.62 -17.49 15.09
CA ASP A 369 -12.95 -17.62 15.68
C ASP A 369 -14.06 -17.57 14.63
N VAL A 370 -13.92 -16.70 13.62
CA VAL A 370 -14.87 -16.61 12.49
C VAL A 370 -14.58 -17.66 11.44
N ALA A 371 -13.29 -17.91 11.13
CA ALA A 371 -12.90 -18.86 10.12
C ALA A 371 -13.29 -20.31 10.46
N ASN A 372 -13.42 -20.64 11.73
CA ASN A 372 -13.85 -21.95 12.21
C ASN A 372 -15.39 -22.18 12.11
N ASP A 373 -16.17 -21.18 11.65
CA ASP A 373 -17.60 -21.40 11.36
C ASP A 373 -17.74 -22.36 10.17
N PRO A 374 -18.34 -23.54 10.35
CA PRO A 374 -18.46 -24.54 9.27
C PRO A 374 -19.28 -24.08 8.08
N ARG A 375 -20.11 -23.05 8.24
CA ARG A 375 -20.90 -22.47 7.14
C ARG A 375 -19.99 -21.77 6.12
N VAL A 376 -18.85 -21.22 6.55
CA VAL A 376 -17.88 -20.57 5.66
C VAL A 376 -17.37 -21.58 4.63
N ASP A 377 -16.82 -22.71 5.08
CA ASP A 377 -16.31 -23.74 4.19
C ASP A 377 -17.42 -24.44 3.40
N SER A 378 -18.61 -24.60 3.99
CA SER A 378 -19.78 -25.10 3.27
C SER A 378 -20.14 -24.23 2.07
N LEU A 379 -20.10 -22.91 2.18
CA LEU A 379 -20.33 -21.98 1.07
C LEU A 379 -19.16 -21.97 0.09
N ARG A 380 -17.91 -21.92 0.58
CA ARG A 380 -16.72 -21.94 -0.28
C ARG A 380 -16.71 -23.16 -1.22
N ASN A 381 -17.04 -24.33 -0.71
CA ASN A 381 -17.06 -25.58 -1.48
C ASN A 381 -18.15 -25.62 -2.57
N LYS A 382 -19.12 -24.71 -2.53
CA LYS A 382 -20.17 -24.54 -3.56
C LYS A 382 -19.83 -23.47 -4.60
N MET A 383 -18.69 -22.75 -4.44
CA MET A 383 -18.30 -21.65 -5.32
C MET A 383 -17.54 -22.14 -6.55
N PHE A 384 -17.92 -21.62 -7.71
CA PHE A 384 -17.26 -21.82 -9.00
C PHE A 384 -16.84 -20.46 -9.54
N VAL A 385 -15.54 -20.31 -9.76
CA VAL A 385 -14.94 -19.06 -10.22
C VAL A 385 -14.58 -19.22 -11.70
N GLU A 386 -15.12 -18.34 -12.54
CA GLU A 386 -14.87 -18.36 -13.98
C GLU A 386 -14.48 -16.98 -14.53
N GLU A 387 -13.70 -16.98 -15.62
CA GLU A 387 -13.24 -15.75 -16.27
C GLU A 387 -14.28 -15.22 -17.25
N ASN A 388 -14.58 -13.91 -17.16
CA ASN A 388 -15.18 -13.15 -18.23
C ASN A 388 -14.08 -12.38 -19.00
N LYS A 389 -13.88 -12.70 -20.27
CA LYS A 389 -12.86 -12.07 -21.13
C LYS A 389 -13.02 -10.57 -21.29
N ASN A 390 -14.24 -10.04 -21.22
CA ASN A 390 -14.50 -8.61 -21.28
C ASN A 390 -14.04 -7.94 -19.97
N TYR A 391 -14.30 -8.55 -18.82
CA TYR A 391 -13.80 -8.05 -17.53
C TYR A 391 -12.27 -8.00 -17.51
N SER A 392 -11.60 -9.03 -18.02
CA SER A 392 -10.13 -9.08 -18.14
C SER A 392 -9.59 -7.97 -19.05
N LYS A 393 -10.29 -7.69 -20.16
CA LYS A 393 -9.93 -6.60 -21.07
C LYS A 393 -10.12 -5.22 -20.42
N ASP A 394 -11.27 -5.02 -19.79
CA ASP A 394 -11.63 -3.73 -19.17
C ASP A 394 -10.80 -3.43 -17.91
N TYR A 395 -10.30 -4.47 -17.21
CA TYR A 395 -9.32 -4.32 -16.14
C TYR A 395 -8.00 -3.72 -16.62
N LEU A 396 -7.52 -4.11 -17.81
CA LEU A 396 -6.27 -3.61 -18.39
C LEU A 396 -6.43 -2.29 -19.13
N ASP A 397 -7.65 -1.86 -19.43
CA ASP A 397 -7.94 -0.61 -20.11
C ASP A 397 -7.66 0.59 -19.18
N PRO A 398 -6.68 1.48 -19.50
CA PRO A 398 -6.34 2.63 -18.65
C PRO A 398 -7.51 3.58 -18.40
N GLU A 399 -8.45 3.69 -19.35
CA GLU A 399 -9.61 4.56 -19.23
C GLU A 399 -10.70 3.97 -18.33
N LYS A 400 -10.74 2.64 -18.18
CA LYS A 400 -11.73 1.95 -17.37
C LYS A 400 -11.19 1.54 -16.00
N ARG A 401 -10.10 0.78 -15.99
CA ARG A 401 -9.55 0.13 -14.79
C ARG A 401 -10.65 -0.54 -13.96
N SER A 402 -11.51 -1.27 -14.69
CA SER A 402 -12.65 -1.98 -14.14
C SER A 402 -12.21 -3.15 -13.28
N ILE A 403 -12.95 -3.42 -12.20
CA ILE A 403 -12.71 -4.54 -11.27
C ILE A 403 -14.02 -5.30 -11.12
N ALA A 404 -14.61 -5.67 -12.27
CA ALA A 404 -15.93 -6.26 -12.32
C ALA A 404 -15.95 -7.66 -11.73
N ASN A 405 -16.94 -7.91 -10.89
CA ASN A 405 -17.34 -9.22 -10.42
C ASN A 405 -18.86 -9.36 -10.53
N GLU A 406 -19.33 -10.55 -10.90
CA GLU A 406 -20.75 -10.94 -10.95
C GLU A 406 -20.97 -12.16 -10.06
N LEU A 407 -22.01 -12.14 -9.23
CA LEU A 407 -22.43 -13.26 -8.42
C LEU A 407 -23.84 -13.71 -8.80
N GLN A 408 -24.04 -15.05 -8.82
CA GLN A 408 -25.37 -15.67 -8.92
C GLN A 408 -25.42 -16.92 -8.05
N ILE A 409 -26.51 -17.08 -7.31
CA ILE A 409 -26.74 -18.23 -6.43
C ILE A 409 -27.85 -19.10 -7.03
N ILE A 410 -27.60 -20.41 -7.11
CA ILE A 410 -28.50 -21.43 -7.61
C ILE A 410 -28.92 -22.29 -6.43
N PHE A 411 -30.24 -22.52 -6.28
CA PHE A 411 -30.79 -23.33 -5.21
C PHE A 411 -31.10 -24.76 -5.68
N LYS A 412 -31.21 -25.69 -4.73
CA LYS A 412 -31.48 -27.12 -4.96
C LYS A 412 -32.81 -27.38 -5.67
N ASP A 413 -33.76 -26.48 -5.57
CA ASP A 413 -35.06 -26.52 -6.26
C ASP A 413 -34.99 -26.08 -7.73
N GLY A 414 -33.81 -25.68 -8.21
CA GLY A 414 -33.56 -25.18 -9.57
C GLY A 414 -33.85 -23.68 -9.75
N THR A 415 -34.30 -22.98 -8.73
CA THR A 415 -34.41 -21.52 -8.76
C THR A 415 -33.06 -20.86 -8.59
N SER A 416 -32.96 -19.58 -8.94
CA SER A 416 -31.73 -18.80 -8.76
C SER A 416 -32.05 -17.36 -8.39
N THR A 417 -31.08 -16.69 -7.76
CA THR A 417 -31.12 -15.22 -7.62
C THR A 417 -30.96 -14.55 -8.98
N GLU A 418 -31.30 -13.28 -9.06
CA GLU A 418 -30.79 -12.44 -10.12
C GLU A 418 -29.25 -12.40 -10.08
N LYS A 419 -28.65 -12.11 -11.23
CA LYS A 419 -27.20 -11.86 -11.32
C LYS A 419 -26.90 -10.46 -10.77
N VAL A 420 -26.00 -10.38 -9.79
CA VAL A 420 -25.54 -9.11 -9.22
C VAL A 420 -24.13 -8.83 -9.72
N GLU A 421 -24.03 -7.91 -10.67
CA GLU A 421 -22.76 -7.39 -11.17
C GLU A 421 -22.41 -6.07 -10.48
N VAL A 422 -21.14 -5.92 -10.08
CA VAL A 422 -20.56 -4.68 -9.61
C VAL A 422 -19.26 -4.44 -10.37
N GLU A 423 -19.22 -3.36 -11.16
CA GLU A 423 -18.08 -3.07 -12.02
C GLU A 423 -16.98 -2.27 -11.29
N TYR A 424 -17.36 -1.27 -10.52
CA TYR A 424 -16.42 -0.39 -9.81
C TYR A 424 -16.68 -0.44 -8.31
N PRO A 425 -15.66 -0.66 -7.46
CA PRO A 425 -15.83 -0.56 -6.00
C PRO A 425 -16.05 0.89 -5.57
N ILE A 426 -16.62 1.11 -4.38
CA ILE A 426 -16.94 2.45 -3.84
C ILE A 426 -15.72 3.38 -3.83
N GLY A 427 -14.53 2.86 -3.61
CA GLY A 427 -13.29 3.64 -3.59
C GLY A 427 -12.69 3.99 -4.97
N HIS A 428 -13.32 3.56 -6.04
CA HIS A 428 -12.88 3.87 -7.41
C HIS A 428 -13.16 5.33 -7.77
N ARG A 429 -12.30 5.95 -8.62
CA ARG A 429 -12.45 7.35 -9.05
C ARG A 429 -13.86 7.68 -9.56
N ARG A 430 -14.49 6.76 -10.29
CA ARG A 430 -15.85 6.92 -10.84
C ARG A 430 -16.96 6.95 -9.78
N ARG A 431 -16.65 6.53 -8.55
CA ARG A 431 -17.60 6.51 -7.41
C ARG A 431 -17.10 7.35 -6.23
N ARG A 432 -16.23 8.33 -6.45
CA ARG A 432 -15.65 9.14 -5.36
C ARG A 432 -16.66 9.97 -4.59
N GLU A 433 -17.67 10.52 -5.24
CA GLU A 433 -18.75 11.26 -4.57
C GLU A 433 -19.47 10.39 -3.53
N GLU A 434 -19.71 9.12 -3.87
CA GLU A 434 -20.25 8.12 -2.97
C GLU A 434 -19.22 7.65 -1.93
N GLY A 435 -17.98 7.53 -2.34
CA GLY A 435 -16.90 6.94 -1.55
C GLY A 435 -16.32 7.86 -0.46
N ILE A 436 -16.19 9.16 -0.71
CA ILE A 436 -15.55 10.07 0.26
C ILE A 436 -16.27 10.12 1.60
N PRO A 437 -17.63 10.19 1.69
CA PRO A 437 -18.31 10.10 2.97
C PRO A 437 -18.03 8.79 3.73
N VAL A 438 -17.89 7.67 3.01
CA VAL A 438 -17.55 6.36 3.59
C VAL A 438 -16.13 6.37 4.14
N LEU A 439 -15.18 6.98 3.41
CA LEU A 439 -13.78 7.13 3.85
C LEU A 439 -13.71 7.97 5.14
N ILE A 440 -14.39 9.09 5.18
CA ILE A 440 -14.40 9.97 6.37
C ILE A 440 -14.97 9.21 7.57
N LYS A 441 -16.07 8.49 7.40
CA LYS A 441 -16.66 7.65 8.44
C LYS A 441 -15.69 6.55 8.90
N LYS A 442 -15.05 5.83 7.96
CA LYS A 442 -14.03 4.82 8.26
C LYS A 442 -12.90 5.42 9.10
N PHE A 443 -12.39 6.59 8.71
CA PHE A 443 -11.34 7.28 9.47
C PHE A 443 -11.78 7.60 10.89
N GLU A 444 -12.96 8.19 11.06
CA GLU A 444 -13.53 8.50 12.39
C GLU A 444 -13.68 7.26 13.26
N GLU A 445 -14.21 6.17 12.72
CA GLU A 445 -14.38 4.89 13.43
C GLU A 445 -13.02 4.31 13.85
N ASN A 446 -12.04 4.35 12.97
CA ASN A 446 -10.68 3.88 13.25
C ASN A 446 -9.99 4.72 14.35
N LEU A 447 -10.16 6.05 14.34
CA LEU A 447 -9.68 6.93 15.40
C LEU A 447 -10.26 6.57 16.77
N LYS A 448 -11.57 6.26 16.83
CA LYS A 448 -12.27 5.87 18.07
C LYS A 448 -11.73 4.61 18.71
N THR A 449 -11.00 3.78 17.97
CA THR A 449 -10.37 2.57 18.53
C THR A 449 -9.19 2.88 19.44
N GLN A 450 -8.57 4.06 19.32
CA GLN A 450 -7.36 4.44 20.05
C GLN A 450 -7.50 5.71 20.89
N PHE A 451 -8.46 6.60 20.57
CA PHE A 451 -8.53 7.93 21.15
C PHE A 451 -9.88 8.24 21.78
N SER A 452 -9.90 9.16 22.75
CA SER A 452 -11.12 9.69 23.37
C SER A 452 -11.94 10.50 22.34
N SER A 453 -13.25 10.63 22.57
CA SER A 453 -14.14 11.38 21.67
C SER A 453 -13.68 12.81 21.44
N GLU A 454 -13.18 13.50 22.47
CA GLU A 454 -12.66 14.86 22.37
C GLU A 454 -11.45 14.95 21.41
N ARG A 455 -10.55 13.97 21.50
CA ARG A 455 -9.36 13.91 20.62
C ARG A 455 -9.77 13.55 19.19
N VAL A 456 -10.71 12.62 19.00
CA VAL A 456 -11.27 12.28 17.69
C VAL A 456 -11.87 13.52 17.03
N GLU A 457 -12.73 14.29 17.72
CA GLU A 457 -13.31 15.52 17.18
C GLU A 457 -12.24 16.55 16.77
N LYS A 458 -11.16 16.68 17.57
CA LYS A 458 -10.05 17.56 17.24
C LYS A 458 -9.31 17.12 15.98
N ILE A 459 -8.99 15.83 15.86
CA ILE A 459 -8.29 15.28 14.70
C ILE A 459 -9.15 15.43 13.45
N MET A 460 -10.44 15.05 13.52
CA MET A 460 -11.38 15.18 12.42
C MET A 460 -11.45 16.60 11.90
N ARG A 461 -11.66 17.59 12.78
CA ARG A 461 -11.73 19.01 12.38
C ARG A 461 -10.49 19.49 11.63
N ILE A 462 -9.30 19.09 12.08
CA ILE A 462 -8.03 19.46 11.43
C ILE A 462 -7.91 18.76 10.06
N CYS A 463 -8.27 17.49 9.98
CA CYS A 463 -8.10 16.71 8.76
C CYS A 463 -9.15 17.01 7.69
N GLU A 464 -10.33 17.50 8.05
CA GLU A 464 -11.39 17.83 7.09
C GLU A 464 -11.14 19.16 6.36
N ASP A 465 -10.44 20.11 6.98
CA ASP A 465 -10.05 21.38 6.33
C ASP A 465 -8.67 21.26 5.68
N GLN A 466 -8.63 21.54 4.37
CA GLN A 466 -7.40 21.42 3.58
C GLN A 466 -6.31 22.42 4.05
N ASN A 467 -6.70 23.66 4.30
CA ASN A 467 -5.75 24.72 4.64
C ASN A 467 -5.23 24.56 6.07
N ASP A 468 -6.11 24.19 6.99
CA ASP A 468 -5.75 23.94 8.38
C ASP A 468 -4.75 22.78 8.45
N LEU A 469 -5.01 21.68 7.74
CA LEU A 469 -4.11 20.55 7.69
C LEU A 469 -2.78 20.89 7.02
N GLU A 470 -2.78 21.53 5.84
CA GLU A 470 -1.55 21.88 5.13
C GLU A 470 -0.63 22.82 5.94
N SER A 471 -1.23 23.74 6.68
CA SER A 471 -0.48 24.73 7.48
C SER A 471 0.03 24.18 8.81
N LEU A 472 -0.48 23.05 9.28
CA LEU A 472 -0.10 22.47 10.56
C LEU A 472 1.35 22.00 10.56
N ASN A 473 2.06 22.22 11.66
CA ASN A 473 3.39 21.65 11.84
C ASN A 473 3.32 20.12 11.96
N VAL A 474 4.28 19.42 11.39
CA VAL A 474 4.40 17.95 11.55
C VAL A 474 4.48 17.57 13.02
N THR A 475 5.20 18.33 13.83
CA THR A 475 5.31 18.07 15.27
C THR A 475 3.98 18.15 16.00
N ASP A 476 3.13 19.12 15.66
CA ASP A 476 1.83 19.31 16.28
C ASP A 476 0.84 18.21 15.82
N PHE A 477 0.92 17.83 14.54
CA PHE A 477 0.15 16.72 14.00
C PHE A 477 0.52 15.38 14.64
N MET A 478 1.81 15.10 14.79
CA MET A 478 2.26 13.86 15.45
C MET A 478 1.89 13.84 16.92
N GLU A 479 1.90 14.99 17.62
CA GLU A 479 1.52 15.08 19.03
C GLU A 479 0.07 14.67 19.27
N ILE A 480 -0.85 15.02 18.38
CA ILE A 480 -2.26 14.61 18.51
C ILE A 480 -2.51 13.16 18.15
N LEU A 481 -1.55 12.47 17.55
CA LEU A 481 -1.66 11.07 17.13
C LEU A 481 -0.98 10.09 18.09
N ILE A 482 -0.24 10.53 19.10
CA ILE A 482 0.38 9.63 20.08
C ILE A 482 -0.58 9.27 21.22
N LYS A 483 -0.37 8.11 21.80
CA LYS A 483 -1.15 7.64 22.96
C LYS A 483 -0.75 8.40 24.22
N GLU A 484 -1.72 8.79 25.04
CA GLU A 484 -1.51 9.44 26.34
C GLU A 484 -0.82 8.54 27.36
#